data_7592a861daa98d9fdde2a21e230d5bb9
#
_entry.id   7592a861daa98d9fdde2a21e230d5bb9
#
_cell.length_a   1.000
_cell.length_b   1.000
_cell.length_c   1.000
_cell.angle_alpha   90.00
_cell.angle_beta   90.00
_cell.angle_gamma   90.00
#
_symmetry.space_group_name_H-M   'P 1'
#
loop_
_entity.id
_entity.type
_entity.pdbx_description
1 polymer ?
#
loop_
_entity_poly.entity_id
_entity_poly.type
_entity_poly.pdbx_seq_one_letter_code
_entity_poly.pdbx_strand_id
1 'polypeptide(L)'
;MAEPNPRRSARPRIVVVFYSATGNVAALAEALGEGARGEGAEVRVRPVVERAPAEAIEGNRRWKEWVENNPYETTASLDDLEWADGIALGSPTRFGGAAEQLKAFLDTTGGLWAQGKLASKVGTSFTSASTEHGGLETTIAAMNNVYYHWGTLIMPLGYAADPSLMSSGNPYGASWVSKKSSAPDDDALVAARVQGARLAQVAAKIAD
;
A
#
# COMPACT_ATOMS: atom_id res chain seq x y z
N MET A 1 2.59 -24.11 31.07
CA MET A 1 2.77 -22.66 30.83
C MET A 1 3.58 -22.52 29.53
N ALA A 2 3.03 -21.91 28.49
CA ALA A 2 3.78 -21.67 27.27
C ALA A 2 4.91 -20.67 27.55
N GLU A 3 6.11 -20.94 27.06
CA GLU A 3 7.21 -19.99 27.17
C GLU A 3 6.81 -18.69 26.43
N PRO A 4 7.17 -17.50 26.98
CA PRO A 4 6.87 -16.24 26.31
C PRO A 4 7.59 -16.21 24.95
N ASN A 5 6.83 -15.94 23.88
CA ASN A 5 7.37 -15.80 22.55
C ASN A 5 8.44 -14.69 22.55
N PRO A 6 9.68 -14.95 22.17
CA PRO A 6 10.74 -13.96 22.19
C PRO A 6 10.51 -12.78 21.24
N ARG A 7 9.47 -12.82 20.40
CA ARG A 7 9.06 -11.71 19.51
C ARG A 7 8.22 -10.61 20.20
N ARG A 8 7.82 -10.81 21.46
CA ARG A 8 6.95 -9.92 22.24
C ARG A 8 7.51 -8.49 22.49
N SER A 9 8.76 -8.23 22.12
CA SER A 9 9.40 -6.90 22.21
C SER A 9 9.89 -6.36 20.86
N ALA A 10 9.67 -7.09 19.77
CA ALA A 10 10.11 -6.67 18.44
C ALA A 10 9.15 -5.62 17.86
N ARG A 11 9.72 -4.56 17.28
CA ARG A 11 8.95 -3.55 16.54
C ARG A 11 8.24 -4.23 15.36
N PRO A 12 6.93 -3.94 15.12
CA PRO A 12 6.24 -4.49 13.97
C PRO A 12 6.92 -4.01 12.67
N ARG A 13 7.03 -4.90 11.70
CA ARG A 13 7.69 -4.64 10.42
C ARG A 13 6.64 -4.43 9.35
N ILE A 14 6.65 -3.26 8.75
CA ILE A 14 5.66 -2.87 7.75
C ILE A 14 6.34 -2.65 6.41
N VAL A 15 5.82 -3.27 5.35
CA VAL A 15 6.19 -2.95 3.98
C VAL A 15 5.04 -2.27 3.25
N VAL A 16 5.35 -1.19 2.54
CA VAL A 16 4.44 -0.50 1.64
C VAL A 16 4.94 -0.72 0.22
N VAL A 17 4.27 -1.59 -0.53
CA VAL A 17 4.60 -1.91 -1.93
C VAL A 17 3.63 -1.17 -2.83
N PHE A 18 4.13 -0.39 -3.77
CA PHE A 18 3.26 0.42 -4.60
C PHE A 18 3.80 0.64 -6.01
N TYR A 19 2.88 0.99 -6.92
CA TYR A 19 3.20 1.63 -8.19
C TYR A 19 2.66 3.06 -8.23
N SER A 20 3.42 3.97 -8.81
CA SER A 20 2.98 5.35 -9.02
C SER A 20 3.49 5.86 -10.37
N ALA A 21 2.58 6.27 -11.26
CA ALA A 21 2.96 6.85 -12.55
C ALA A 21 3.25 8.36 -12.47
N THR A 22 2.64 9.07 -11.51
CA THR A 22 2.70 10.55 -11.46
C THR A 22 2.91 11.11 -10.04
N GLY A 23 3.39 10.28 -9.11
CA GLY A 23 3.69 10.67 -7.74
C GLY A 23 2.53 10.57 -6.74
N ASN A 24 1.26 10.54 -7.16
CA ASN A 24 0.13 10.60 -6.25
C ASN A 24 0.05 9.39 -5.29
N VAL A 25 0.19 8.18 -5.82
CA VAL A 25 0.21 6.96 -4.99
C VAL A 25 1.46 6.93 -4.12
N ALA A 26 2.59 7.45 -4.60
CA ALA A 26 3.81 7.56 -3.79
C ALA A 26 3.62 8.48 -2.58
N ALA A 27 2.92 9.62 -2.74
CA ALA A 27 2.62 10.51 -1.63
C ALA A 27 1.74 9.83 -0.56
N LEU A 28 0.74 9.05 -0.98
CA LEU A 28 -0.07 8.23 -0.05
C LEU A 28 0.77 7.13 0.61
N ALA A 29 1.70 6.50 -0.13
CA ALA A 29 2.59 5.46 0.39
C ALA A 29 3.51 6.00 1.48
N GLU A 30 4.09 7.19 1.28
CA GLU A 30 4.92 7.84 2.30
C GLU A 30 4.10 8.22 3.53
N ALA A 31 2.93 8.83 3.36
CA ALA A 31 2.06 9.18 4.47
C ALA A 31 1.64 7.93 5.28
N LEU A 32 1.32 6.81 4.61
CA LEU A 32 1.05 5.54 5.28
C LEU A 32 2.28 5.04 6.04
N GLY A 33 3.46 5.11 5.43
CA GLY A 33 4.71 4.79 6.09
C GLY A 33 5.01 5.66 7.30
N GLU A 34 4.73 6.97 7.23
CA GLU A 34 4.84 7.92 8.35
C GLU A 34 3.94 7.50 9.51
N GLY A 35 2.67 7.18 9.23
CA GLY A 35 1.73 6.71 10.25
C GLY A 35 2.20 5.44 10.94
N ALA A 36 2.72 4.47 10.20
CA ALA A 36 3.26 3.25 10.77
C ALA A 36 4.53 3.50 11.62
N ARG A 37 5.43 4.39 11.17
CA ARG A 37 6.62 4.79 11.96
C ARG A 37 6.22 5.50 13.25
N GLY A 38 5.14 6.29 13.24
CA GLY A 38 4.57 6.95 14.43
C GLY A 38 4.17 5.96 15.53
N GLU A 39 3.79 4.73 15.17
CA GLU A 39 3.49 3.62 16.08
C GLU A 39 4.74 2.77 16.43
N GLY A 40 5.92 3.23 16.09
CA GLY A 40 7.18 2.55 16.40
C GLY A 40 7.55 1.40 15.45
N ALA A 41 6.85 1.23 14.33
CA ALA A 41 7.17 0.19 13.36
C ALA A 41 8.49 0.45 12.63
N GLU A 42 9.19 -0.62 12.24
CA GLU A 42 10.20 -0.57 11.19
C GLU A 42 9.48 -0.61 9.83
N VAL A 43 9.77 0.37 8.96
CA VAL A 43 8.99 0.56 7.73
C VAL A 43 9.89 0.60 6.50
N ARG A 44 9.51 -0.19 5.50
CA ARG A 44 10.07 -0.15 4.14
C ARG A 44 9.01 0.37 3.17
N VAL A 45 9.30 1.46 2.47
CA VAL A 45 8.46 1.98 1.37
C VAL A 45 9.15 1.64 0.06
N ARG A 46 8.49 0.87 -0.81
CA ARG A 46 9.09 0.22 -1.97
C ARG A 46 8.22 0.38 -3.22
N PRO A 47 8.61 1.16 -4.22
CA PRO A 47 7.95 1.12 -5.52
C PRO A 47 8.25 -0.21 -6.22
N VAL A 48 7.33 -0.68 -7.06
CA VAL A 48 7.65 -1.74 -8.02
C VAL A 48 8.35 -1.16 -9.24
N VAL A 49 9.02 -2.01 -10.01
CA VAL A 49 9.75 -1.62 -11.22
C VAL A 49 8.80 -1.04 -12.27
N GLU A 50 9.20 0.09 -12.89
CA GLU A 50 8.52 0.62 -14.07
C GLU A 50 8.71 -0.33 -15.27
N ARG A 51 7.64 -0.63 -15.97
CA ARG A 51 7.61 -1.58 -17.08
C ARG A 51 6.99 -1.00 -18.36
N ALA A 52 6.47 0.22 -18.27
CA ALA A 52 5.84 0.85 -19.42
C ALA A 52 6.87 1.15 -20.54
N PRO A 53 6.46 1.06 -21.80
CA PRO A 53 7.29 1.48 -22.92
C PRO A 53 7.70 2.95 -22.80
N ALA A 54 8.92 3.28 -23.26
CA ALA A 54 9.45 4.64 -23.20
C ALA A 54 8.51 5.65 -23.88
N GLU A 55 7.89 5.29 -24.99
CA GLU A 55 6.96 6.13 -25.74
C GLU A 55 5.72 6.51 -24.90
N ALA A 56 5.24 5.61 -24.06
CA ALA A 56 4.11 5.88 -23.18
C ALA A 56 4.49 6.87 -22.07
N ILE A 57 5.69 6.72 -21.50
CA ILE A 57 6.23 7.62 -20.49
C ILE A 57 6.48 9.01 -21.09
N GLU A 58 7.13 9.09 -22.24
CA GLU A 58 7.42 10.35 -22.97
C GLU A 58 6.13 11.07 -23.37
N GLY A 59 5.06 10.36 -23.69
CA GLY A 59 3.74 10.91 -24.03
C GLY A 59 3.01 11.56 -22.86
N ASN A 60 3.51 11.44 -21.63
CA ASN A 60 2.91 12.03 -20.44
C ASN A 60 3.98 12.74 -19.61
N ARG A 61 3.98 14.07 -19.67
CA ARG A 61 4.98 14.92 -19.00
C ARG A 61 5.14 14.59 -17.51
N ARG A 62 4.04 14.42 -16.75
CA ARG A 62 4.11 14.13 -15.31
C ARG A 62 4.66 12.73 -15.03
N TRP A 63 4.38 11.78 -15.92
CA TRP A 63 4.94 10.43 -15.78
C TRP A 63 6.44 10.47 -16.00
N LYS A 64 6.89 11.16 -17.06
CA LYS A 64 8.31 11.37 -17.34
C LYS A 64 9.01 12.04 -16.15
N GLU A 65 8.49 13.18 -15.68
CA GLU A 65 9.04 13.91 -14.53
C GLU A 65 9.12 13.00 -13.27
N TRP A 66 8.11 12.14 -13.04
CA TRP A 66 8.13 11.19 -11.93
C TRP A 66 9.22 10.13 -12.09
N VAL A 67 9.36 9.51 -13.24
CA VAL A 67 10.37 8.48 -13.50
C VAL A 67 11.79 9.04 -13.38
N GLU A 68 12.02 10.26 -13.89
CA GLU A 68 13.34 10.91 -13.84
C GLU A 68 13.74 11.36 -12.42
N ASN A 69 12.79 11.71 -11.56
CA ASN A 69 13.04 12.35 -10.26
C ASN A 69 12.55 11.54 -9.06
N ASN A 70 12.11 10.29 -9.24
CA ASN A 70 11.64 9.52 -8.10
C ASN A 70 12.79 9.26 -7.10
N PRO A 71 12.52 9.38 -5.78
CA PRO A 71 13.56 9.35 -4.76
C PRO A 71 13.96 7.93 -4.32
N TYR A 72 13.37 6.89 -4.91
CA TYR A 72 13.55 5.53 -4.42
C TYR A 72 14.74 4.84 -5.12
N GLU A 73 15.74 4.48 -4.33
CA GLU A 73 16.91 3.72 -4.80
C GLU A 73 16.65 2.21 -4.90
N THR A 74 15.65 1.72 -4.16
CA THR A 74 15.36 0.29 -4.03
C THR A 74 13.92 -0.01 -4.38
N THR A 75 13.71 -0.96 -5.26
CA THR A 75 12.37 -1.48 -5.62
C THR A 75 11.96 -2.64 -4.72
N ALA A 76 10.64 -2.93 -4.73
CA ALA A 76 10.06 -4.03 -3.96
C ALA A 76 10.66 -5.39 -4.34
N SER A 77 10.91 -6.22 -3.35
CA SER A 77 11.44 -7.58 -3.47
C SER A 77 10.54 -8.59 -2.75
N LEU A 78 10.72 -9.88 -3.05
CA LEU A 78 10.05 -10.95 -2.31
C LEU A 78 10.50 -11.00 -0.85
N ASP A 79 11.75 -10.66 -0.58
CA ASP A 79 12.30 -10.60 0.78
C ASP A 79 11.61 -9.51 1.63
N ASP A 80 11.17 -8.41 1.02
CA ASP A 80 10.40 -7.38 1.72
C ASP A 80 9.04 -7.91 2.20
N LEU A 81 8.38 -8.74 1.37
CA LEU A 81 7.10 -9.36 1.72
C LEU A 81 7.28 -10.45 2.80
N GLU A 82 8.34 -11.27 2.70
CA GLU A 82 8.65 -12.29 3.70
C GLU A 82 9.01 -11.67 5.05
N TRP A 83 9.81 -10.59 5.04
CA TRP A 83 10.25 -9.86 6.22
C TRP A 83 9.10 -9.19 6.98
N ALA A 84 8.07 -8.69 6.30
CA ALA A 84 7.02 -7.87 6.89
C ALA A 84 6.05 -8.68 7.75
N ASP A 85 5.53 -8.06 8.80
CA ASP A 85 4.38 -8.52 9.59
C ASP A 85 3.07 -7.91 9.04
N GLY A 86 3.16 -6.69 8.45
CA GLY A 86 2.07 -6.01 7.77
C GLY A 86 2.46 -5.52 6.37
N ILE A 87 1.55 -5.66 5.42
CA ILE A 87 1.76 -5.36 4.00
C ILE A 87 0.70 -4.36 3.53
N ALA A 88 1.12 -3.22 2.97
CA ALA A 88 0.23 -2.31 2.27
C ALA A 88 0.50 -2.37 0.77
N LEU A 89 -0.55 -2.55 -0.05
CA LEU A 89 -0.47 -2.53 -1.51
C LEU A 89 -1.10 -1.25 -2.06
N GLY A 90 -0.37 -0.53 -2.91
CA GLY A 90 -0.81 0.72 -3.51
C GLY A 90 -0.71 0.75 -5.02
N SER A 91 -1.77 1.21 -5.70
CA SER A 91 -1.77 1.35 -7.16
C SER A 91 -2.72 2.46 -7.60
N PRO A 92 -2.40 3.22 -8.66
CA PRO A 92 -3.44 3.99 -9.32
C PRO A 92 -4.44 3.01 -9.95
N THR A 93 -5.71 3.42 -10.04
CA THR A 93 -6.69 2.62 -10.75
C THR A 93 -6.34 2.48 -12.25
N ARG A 94 -6.55 1.31 -12.78
CA ARG A 94 -6.57 1.02 -14.21
C ARG A 94 -7.84 0.22 -14.50
N PHE A 95 -8.88 0.95 -14.96
CA PHE A 95 -10.18 0.35 -15.26
C PHE A 95 -10.78 -0.45 -14.08
N GLY A 96 -10.65 0.07 -12.85
CA GLY A 96 -11.15 -0.58 -11.64
C GLY A 96 -10.25 -1.67 -11.05
N GLY A 97 -9.03 -1.84 -11.56
CA GLY A 97 -8.03 -2.78 -11.06
C GLY A 97 -6.66 -2.13 -10.82
N ALA A 98 -5.72 -2.91 -10.32
CA ALA A 98 -4.33 -2.48 -10.13
C ALA A 98 -3.62 -2.29 -11.48
N ALA A 99 -2.63 -1.40 -11.50
CA ALA A 99 -1.74 -1.22 -12.64
C ALA A 99 -0.93 -2.51 -12.93
N GLU A 100 -0.59 -2.70 -14.20
CA GLU A 100 0.19 -3.86 -14.69
C GLU A 100 1.48 -4.03 -13.90
N GLN A 101 2.18 -2.95 -13.58
CA GLN A 101 3.44 -2.99 -12.87
C GLN A 101 3.33 -3.64 -11.48
N LEU A 102 2.28 -3.28 -10.71
CA LEU A 102 2.03 -3.93 -9.43
C LEU A 102 1.60 -5.37 -9.63
N LYS A 103 0.72 -5.64 -10.59
CA LYS A 103 0.26 -6.99 -10.88
C LYS A 103 1.40 -7.91 -11.29
N ALA A 104 2.33 -7.45 -12.13
CA ALA A 104 3.52 -8.21 -12.52
C ALA A 104 4.41 -8.57 -11.33
N PHE A 105 4.57 -7.67 -10.35
CA PHE A 105 5.27 -7.99 -9.10
C PHE A 105 4.52 -9.05 -8.30
N LEU A 106 3.20 -8.89 -8.14
CA LEU A 106 2.36 -9.85 -7.39
C LEU A 106 2.39 -11.25 -8.03
N ASP A 107 2.48 -11.36 -9.35
CA ASP A 107 2.59 -12.65 -10.05
C ASP A 107 3.88 -13.42 -9.70
N THR A 108 4.91 -12.74 -9.20
CA THR A 108 6.15 -13.41 -8.75
C THR A 108 6.03 -14.04 -7.36
N THR A 109 4.97 -13.76 -6.60
CA THR A 109 4.85 -14.19 -5.20
C THR A 109 4.44 -15.65 -5.01
N GLY A 110 4.19 -16.40 -6.09
CA GLY A 110 3.71 -17.78 -6.04
C GLY A 110 4.55 -18.71 -5.16
N GLY A 111 5.87 -18.52 -5.13
CA GLY A 111 6.79 -19.30 -4.27
C GLY A 111 6.58 -19.03 -2.78
N LEU A 112 6.37 -17.79 -2.38
CA LEU A 112 6.07 -17.42 -0.97
C LEU A 112 4.70 -17.93 -0.55
N TRP A 113 3.71 -17.80 -1.45
CA TRP A 113 2.37 -18.34 -1.22
C TRP A 113 2.39 -19.85 -1.00
N ALA A 114 3.04 -20.61 -1.87
CA ALA A 114 3.13 -22.07 -1.78
C ALA A 114 3.82 -22.54 -0.48
N GLN A 115 4.71 -21.74 0.09
CA GLN A 115 5.40 -21.99 1.35
C GLN A 115 4.64 -21.48 2.57
N GLY A 116 3.45 -20.86 2.41
CA GLY A 116 2.66 -20.29 3.50
C GLY A 116 3.27 -19.06 4.17
N LYS A 117 4.32 -18.44 3.58
CA LYS A 117 5.07 -17.33 4.20
C LYS A 117 4.31 -16.01 4.26
N LEU A 118 3.19 -15.91 3.56
CA LEU A 118 2.32 -14.72 3.52
C LEU A 118 1.06 -14.90 4.39
N ALA A 119 0.81 -16.11 4.87
CA ALA A 119 -0.34 -16.40 5.72
C ALA A 119 -0.23 -15.70 7.08
N SER A 120 -1.38 -15.31 7.63
CA SER A 120 -1.51 -14.66 8.95
C SER A 120 -0.81 -13.31 9.11
N LYS A 121 -0.25 -12.72 8.03
CA LYS A 121 0.17 -11.31 8.01
C LYS A 121 -1.07 -10.40 7.97
N VAL A 122 -0.89 -9.11 8.19
CA VAL A 122 -1.95 -8.11 8.05
C VAL A 122 -1.80 -7.37 6.72
N GLY A 123 -2.87 -7.28 5.94
CA GLY A 123 -2.88 -6.62 4.64
C GLY A 123 -3.82 -5.43 4.58
N THR A 124 -3.45 -4.38 3.87
CA THR A 124 -4.30 -3.25 3.54
C THR A 124 -3.98 -2.71 2.16
N SER A 125 -4.90 -1.96 1.55
CA SER A 125 -4.70 -1.42 0.20
C SER A 125 -5.11 0.05 0.12
N PHE A 126 -4.48 0.80 -0.79
CA PHE A 126 -4.75 2.21 -1.05
C PHE A 126 -4.60 2.54 -2.53
N THR A 127 -5.24 3.62 -3.00
CA THR A 127 -5.30 3.89 -4.44
C THR A 127 -5.45 5.37 -4.79
N SER A 128 -5.37 5.69 -6.08
CA SER A 128 -5.79 6.97 -6.64
C SER A 128 -6.49 6.80 -7.98
N ALA A 129 -7.35 7.76 -8.32
CA ALA A 129 -8.05 7.82 -9.60
C ALA A 129 -8.03 9.24 -10.15
N SER A 130 -8.35 9.40 -11.44
CA SER A 130 -8.50 10.74 -12.06
C SER A 130 -9.88 11.34 -11.83
N THR A 131 -10.89 10.53 -11.53
CA THR A 131 -12.29 10.93 -11.35
C THR A 131 -12.91 10.25 -10.13
N GLU A 132 -13.96 10.84 -9.58
CA GLU A 132 -14.66 10.34 -8.38
C GLU A 132 -15.23 8.93 -8.58
N HIS A 133 -15.75 8.64 -9.76
CA HIS A 133 -16.27 7.31 -10.12
C HIS A 133 -15.25 6.50 -10.94
N GLY A 134 -13.95 6.73 -10.72
CA GLY A 134 -12.86 6.10 -11.45
C GLY A 134 -12.52 4.68 -10.99
N GLY A 135 -13.24 4.13 -10.00
CA GLY A 135 -13.06 2.77 -9.49
C GLY A 135 -12.08 2.69 -8.32
N LEU A 136 -12.13 3.63 -7.38
CA LEU A 136 -11.30 3.62 -6.17
C LEU A 136 -11.56 2.35 -5.36
N GLU A 137 -12.82 2.10 -5.00
CA GLU A 137 -13.25 0.95 -4.18
C GLU A 137 -12.98 -0.37 -4.89
N THR A 138 -13.27 -0.45 -6.19
CA THR A 138 -13.04 -1.68 -6.98
C THR A 138 -11.56 -1.99 -7.12
N THR A 139 -10.71 -0.98 -7.25
CA THR A 139 -9.25 -1.18 -7.29
C THR A 139 -8.72 -1.70 -5.95
N ILE A 140 -9.18 -1.15 -4.83
CA ILE A 140 -8.82 -1.65 -3.50
C ILE A 140 -9.32 -3.09 -3.33
N ALA A 141 -10.57 -3.38 -3.70
CA ALA A 141 -11.13 -4.72 -3.63
C ALA A 141 -10.36 -5.72 -4.52
N ALA A 142 -9.95 -5.30 -5.72
CA ALA A 142 -9.14 -6.13 -6.61
C ALA A 142 -7.74 -6.43 -6.02
N MET A 143 -7.09 -5.48 -5.37
CA MET A 143 -5.84 -5.73 -4.64
C MET A 143 -6.06 -6.62 -3.42
N ASN A 144 -7.17 -6.45 -2.71
CA ASN A 144 -7.50 -7.28 -1.54
C ASN A 144 -7.76 -8.76 -1.92
N ASN A 145 -8.16 -9.06 -3.16
CA ASN A 145 -8.28 -10.45 -3.62
C ASN A 145 -6.96 -11.23 -3.48
N VAL A 146 -5.82 -10.56 -3.63
CA VAL A 146 -4.51 -11.20 -3.45
C VAL A 146 -4.33 -11.67 -2.00
N TYR A 147 -4.77 -10.88 -1.04
CA TYR A 147 -4.69 -11.22 0.38
C TYR A 147 -5.54 -12.44 0.76
N TYR A 148 -6.73 -12.62 0.15
CA TYR A 148 -7.52 -13.85 0.34
C TYR A 148 -6.73 -15.08 -0.07
N HIS A 149 -6.06 -15.04 -1.23
CA HIS A 149 -5.25 -16.17 -1.70
C HIS A 149 -4.00 -16.40 -0.85
N TRP A 150 -3.40 -15.34 -0.31
CA TRP A 150 -2.24 -15.47 0.57
C TRP A 150 -2.61 -15.95 1.98
N GLY A 151 -3.88 -15.92 2.39
CA GLY A 151 -4.30 -16.15 3.76
C GLY A 151 -3.94 -15.00 4.71
N THR A 152 -3.76 -13.81 4.16
CA THR A 152 -3.46 -12.57 4.87
C THR A 152 -4.73 -11.96 5.45
N LEU A 153 -4.69 -11.42 6.66
CA LEU A 153 -5.83 -10.78 7.32
C LEU A 153 -6.04 -9.37 6.75
N ILE A 154 -7.16 -9.13 6.10
CA ILE A 154 -7.45 -7.83 5.49
C ILE A 154 -7.89 -6.83 6.55
N MET A 155 -7.18 -5.71 6.63
CA MET A 155 -7.48 -4.58 7.51
C MET A 155 -7.94 -3.37 6.67
N PRO A 156 -9.23 -3.04 6.64
CA PRO A 156 -9.73 -1.84 5.97
C PRO A 156 -9.41 -0.59 6.77
N LEU A 157 -9.46 0.57 6.13
CA LEU A 157 -9.37 1.87 6.82
C LEU A 157 -10.52 2.04 7.81
N GLY A 158 -11.76 1.82 7.38
CA GLY A 158 -12.96 2.07 8.18
C GLY A 158 -13.11 3.55 8.54
N TYR A 159 -14.06 3.85 9.40
CA TYR A 159 -14.30 5.19 9.93
C TYR A 159 -14.08 5.30 11.44
N ALA A 160 -14.04 4.17 12.15
CA ALA A 160 -14.03 4.14 13.61
C ALA A 160 -12.69 4.52 14.25
N ALA A 161 -11.60 4.51 13.48
CA ALA A 161 -10.28 4.81 14.01
C ALA A 161 -10.10 6.31 14.32
N ASP A 162 -10.68 7.16 13.49
CA ASP A 162 -10.64 8.62 13.62
C ASP A 162 -11.87 9.23 12.96
N PRO A 163 -12.64 10.07 13.67
CA PRO A 163 -13.83 10.75 13.10
C PRO A 163 -13.51 11.63 11.88
N SER A 164 -12.29 12.15 11.75
CA SER A 164 -11.85 12.93 10.58
C SER A 164 -11.86 12.13 9.28
N LEU A 165 -11.82 10.80 9.35
CA LEU A 165 -11.90 9.91 8.18
C LEU A 165 -13.22 9.98 7.43
N MET A 166 -14.28 10.55 8.05
CA MET A 166 -15.53 10.80 7.33
C MET A 166 -15.35 11.77 6.16
N SER A 167 -14.40 12.72 6.24
CA SER A 167 -14.10 13.66 5.16
C SER A 167 -13.41 12.96 3.97
N SER A 168 -12.59 11.93 4.20
CA SER A 168 -11.98 11.14 3.14
C SER A 168 -12.99 10.29 2.36
N GLY A 169 -14.11 9.93 2.99
CA GLY A 169 -15.26 9.27 2.38
C GLY A 169 -15.06 7.84 1.90
N ASN A 170 -13.89 7.22 2.08
CA ASN A 170 -13.61 5.87 1.59
C ASN A 170 -13.17 4.90 2.70
N PRO A 171 -14.07 4.05 3.23
CA PRO A 171 -13.74 3.11 4.30
C PRO A 171 -12.91 1.91 3.84
N TYR A 172 -12.81 1.66 2.53
CA TYR A 172 -12.05 0.54 1.98
C TYR A 172 -10.54 0.74 2.17
N GLY A 173 -10.06 1.99 2.01
CA GLY A 173 -8.67 2.37 2.16
C GLY A 173 -8.41 3.81 1.74
N ALA A 174 -7.29 4.37 2.14
CA ALA A 174 -6.89 5.72 1.75
C ALA A 174 -6.89 5.85 0.22
N SER A 175 -7.48 6.92 -0.26
CA SER A 175 -7.68 7.12 -1.69
C SER A 175 -7.64 8.59 -2.06
N TRP A 176 -7.28 8.88 -3.32
CA TRP A 176 -7.23 10.23 -3.84
C TRP A 176 -7.82 10.35 -5.24
N VAL A 177 -8.63 11.37 -5.44
CA VAL A 177 -9.13 11.76 -6.77
C VAL A 177 -8.32 12.94 -7.29
N SER A 178 -7.42 12.69 -8.23
CA SER A 178 -6.41 13.65 -8.68
C SER A 178 -6.93 14.76 -9.62
N LYS A 179 -8.18 15.12 -9.57
CA LYS A 179 -8.86 16.15 -10.39
C LYS A 179 -7.89 17.02 -11.20
N LYS A 180 -7.69 16.75 -12.49
CA LYS A 180 -6.74 17.44 -13.37
C LYS A 180 -5.29 17.49 -12.84
N SER A 181 -4.84 16.41 -12.18
CA SER A 181 -3.44 16.25 -11.80
C SER A 181 -2.98 16.95 -10.51
N SER A 182 -3.89 17.23 -9.57
CA SER A 182 -3.49 17.69 -8.23
C SER A 182 -2.80 16.59 -7.42
N ALA A 183 -1.87 17.00 -6.56
CA ALA A 183 -1.34 16.13 -5.51
C ALA A 183 -2.43 15.80 -4.47
N PRO A 184 -2.29 14.70 -3.69
CA PRO A 184 -3.16 14.42 -2.56
C PRO A 184 -3.24 15.62 -1.60
N ASP A 185 -4.45 15.90 -1.15
CA ASP A 185 -4.70 16.92 -0.13
C ASP A 185 -4.43 16.40 1.28
N ASP A 186 -4.56 17.29 2.26
CA ASP A 186 -4.29 16.97 3.66
C ASP A 186 -5.21 15.87 4.18
N ASP A 187 -6.49 15.84 3.80
CA ASP A 187 -7.45 14.83 4.22
C ASP A 187 -7.07 13.43 3.72
N ALA A 188 -6.66 13.32 2.45
CA ALA A 188 -6.17 12.08 1.87
C ALA A 188 -4.88 11.60 2.54
N LEU A 189 -3.97 12.52 2.86
CA LEU A 189 -2.72 12.21 3.55
C LEU A 189 -2.97 11.82 5.01
N VAL A 190 -3.91 12.46 5.72
CA VAL A 190 -4.32 12.06 7.06
C VAL A 190 -4.92 10.66 7.05
N ALA A 191 -5.81 10.35 6.10
CA ALA A 191 -6.38 9.01 5.95
C ALA A 191 -5.30 7.94 5.74
N ALA A 192 -4.29 8.23 4.92
CA ALA A 192 -3.16 7.33 4.71
C ALA A 192 -2.31 7.14 5.99
N ARG A 193 -2.03 8.21 6.75
CA ARG A 193 -1.32 8.11 8.04
C ARG A 193 -2.11 7.26 9.04
N VAL A 194 -3.40 7.48 9.18
CA VAL A 194 -4.26 6.68 10.07
C VAL A 194 -4.27 5.22 9.64
N GLN A 195 -4.35 4.94 8.35
CA GLN A 195 -4.29 3.57 7.84
C GLN A 195 -2.96 2.89 8.16
N GLY A 196 -1.84 3.60 8.03
CA GLY A 196 -0.51 3.10 8.37
C GLY A 196 -0.34 2.83 9.86
N ALA A 197 -0.80 3.74 10.71
CA ALA A 197 -0.80 3.58 12.16
C ALA A 197 -1.61 2.33 12.57
N ARG A 198 -2.83 2.17 12.04
CA ARG A 198 -3.66 1.00 12.30
C ARG A 198 -3.00 -0.30 11.82
N LEU A 199 -2.37 -0.29 10.65
CA LEU A 199 -1.66 -1.46 10.13
C LEU A 199 -0.57 -1.91 11.09
N ALA A 200 0.24 -0.98 11.60
CA ALA A 200 1.29 -1.27 12.58
C ALA A 200 0.72 -1.80 13.90
N GLN A 201 -0.33 -1.15 14.43
CA GLN A 201 -0.99 -1.57 15.68
C GLN A 201 -1.60 -2.97 15.59
N VAL A 202 -2.24 -3.32 14.46
CA VAL A 202 -2.84 -4.63 14.26
C VAL A 202 -1.76 -5.69 14.01
N ALA A 203 -0.74 -5.38 13.20
CA ALA A 203 0.38 -6.28 12.98
C ALA A 203 1.11 -6.63 14.28
N ALA A 204 1.34 -5.65 15.17
CA ALA A 204 1.93 -5.89 16.48
C ALA A 204 1.12 -6.87 17.33
N LYS A 205 -0.22 -6.79 17.30
CA LYS A 205 -1.10 -7.68 18.07
C LYS A 205 -1.16 -9.12 17.54
N ILE A 206 -0.91 -9.30 16.25
CA ILE A 206 -0.99 -10.63 15.59
C ILE A 206 0.36 -11.33 15.58
N ALA A 207 1.47 -10.59 15.57
CA ALA A 207 2.82 -11.14 15.65
C ALA A 207 3.16 -11.74 17.05
N ASP A 208 2.34 -11.42 18.07
CA ASP A 208 2.42 -11.98 19.42
C ASP A 208 1.80 -13.41 19.47
#